data_ac22a4703cd3e6176978bc59db4f4942
#
_entry.id   ac22a4703cd3e6176978bc59db4f4942
#
_cell.length_a   1.000
_cell.length_b   1.000
_cell.length_c   1.000
_cell.angle_alpha   90.00
_cell.angle_beta   90.00
_cell.angle_gamma   90.00
#
_symmetry.space_group_name_H-M   'P 1'
#
loop_
_entity.id
_entity.type
_entity.pdbx_description
1 polymer ?
#
loop_
_entity_poly.entity_id
_entity_poly.type
_entity_poly.pdbx_seq_one_letter_code
_entity_poly.pdbx_strand_id
1 'polypeptide(L)'
;MIHAMIDLETLSTNPDATILTVGGVKFDPYTTAEPSQGMYFRVDVDSQTEMGRDVMQDTLDWWGRQDPEIMEEALGDQDRISLDAMVKTINKWCV
;
A
#
# COMPACT_ATOMS: atom_id res chain seq x y z
N MET A 1 -18.53 14.82 -9.59
CA MET A 1 -18.31 13.91 -8.44
C MET A 1 -16.90 13.38 -8.51
N ILE A 2 -16.17 13.47 -7.41
CA ILE A 2 -14.79 12.99 -7.33
C ILE A 2 -14.76 11.60 -6.70
N HIS A 3 -14.07 10.68 -7.34
CA HIS A 3 -13.86 9.33 -6.84
C HIS A 3 -12.40 9.15 -6.42
N ALA A 4 -12.17 8.23 -5.52
CA ALA A 4 -10.82 7.83 -5.10
C ALA A 4 -10.65 6.34 -5.37
N MET A 5 -9.48 5.98 -5.90
CA MET A 5 -9.07 4.58 -6.03
C MET A 5 -7.83 4.36 -5.17
N ILE A 6 -7.87 3.35 -4.33
CA ILE A 6 -6.75 2.99 -3.46
C ILE A 6 -6.32 1.56 -3.79
N ASP A 7 -5.02 1.37 -3.98
CA ASP A 7 -4.43 0.07 -4.27
C ASP A 7 -3.41 -0.28 -3.19
N LEU A 8 -3.42 -1.53 -2.75
CA LEU A 8 -2.54 -2.03 -1.70
C LEU A 8 -1.68 -3.18 -2.23
N GLU A 9 -0.39 -3.16 -1.89
CA GLU A 9 0.46 -4.33 -2.02
C GLU A 9 0.65 -4.93 -0.63
N THR A 10 0.51 -6.25 -0.51
CA THR A 10 0.49 -6.91 0.79
C THR A 10 1.31 -8.20 0.81
N LEU A 11 1.53 -8.73 2.02
CA LEU A 11 2.18 -10.03 2.23
C LEU A 11 1.20 -11.18 2.43
N SER A 12 -0.10 -10.95 2.21
CA SER A 12 -1.13 -11.97 2.40
C SER A 12 -2.35 -11.61 1.59
N THR A 13 -3.19 -12.59 1.27
CA THR A 13 -4.50 -12.37 0.64
C THR A 13 -5.63 -12.31 1.66
N ASN A 14 -5.33 -12.45 2.94
CA ASN A 14 -6.31 -12.36 4.02
C ASN A 14 -6.61 -10.91 4.40
N PRO A 15 -7.79 -10.63 5.00
CA PRO A 15 -8.17 -9.25 5.37
C PRO A 15 -7.25 -8.58 6.38
N ASP A 16 -6.53 -9.35 7.20
CA ASP A 16 -5.57 -8.85 8.19
C ASP A 16 -4.12 -8.85 7.67
N ALA A 17 -3.95 -8.83 6.36
CA ALA A 17 -2.63 -8.87 5.72
C ALA A 17 -1.72 -7.74 6.17
N THR A 18 -0.43 -8.06 6.26
CA THR A 18 0.61 -7.04 6.42
C THR A 18 0.70 -6.21 5.14
N ILE A 19 0.60 -4.90 5.26
CA ILE A 19 0.59 -3.96 4.14
C ILE A 19 2.01 -3.50 3.83
N LEU A 20 2.40 -3.62 2.57
CA LEU A 20 3.71 -3.18 2.08
C LEU A 20 3.67 -1.76 1.55
N THR A 21 2.77 -1.48 0.62
CA THR A 21 2.66 -0.18 -0.02
C THR A 21 1.20 0.20 -0.21
N VAL A 22 0.94 1.50 -0.27
CA VAL A 22 -0.38 2.06 -0.54
C VAL A 22 -0.23 3.11 -1.62
N GLY A 23 -1.03 2.99 -2.67
CA GLY A 23 -1.12 4.01 -3.71
C GLY A 23 -2.55 4.45 -3.88
N GLY A 24 -2.76 5.69 -4.29
CA GLY A 24 -4.10 6.19 -4.55
C GLY A 24 -4.12 7.34 -5.52
N VAL A 25 -5.24 7.50 -6.20
CA VAL A 25 -5.49 8.65 -7.10
C VAL A 25 -6.93 9.11 -6.92
N LYS A 26 -7.15 10.38 -7.17
CA LYS A 26 -8.49 10.95 -7.25
C LYS A 26 -8.82 11.26 -8.70
N PHE A 27 -10.06 11.03 -9.09
CA PHE A 27 -10.49 11.23 -10.46
C PHE A 27 -11.99 11.50 -10.53
N ASP A 28 -12.42 12.11 -11.64
CA ASP A 28 -13.83 12.25 -11.96
C ASP A 28 -14.12 11.33 -13.15
N PRO A 29 -14.92 10.26 -13.00
CA PRO A 29 -15.17 9.30 -14.07
C PRO A 29 -16.03 9.87 -15.21
N TYR A 30 -16.62 11.04 -15.00
CA TYR A 30 -17.51 11.68 -15.98
C TYR A 30 -16.81 12.76 -16.80
N THR A 31 -15.51 12.95 -16.62
CA THR A 31 -14.73 13.92 -17.40
C THR A 31 -13.54 13.23 -18.04
N THR A 32 -12.89 13.95 -18.98
CA THR A 32 -11.66 13.50 -19.62
C THR A 32 -10.42 14.07 -18.93
N ALA A 33 -10.60 14.72 -17.78
CA ALA A 33 -9.48 15.28 -17.02
C ALA A 33 -8.57 14.17 -16.49
N GLU A 34 -7.27 14.42 -16.48
CA GLU A 34 -6.29 13.50 -15.95
C GLU A 34 -6.52 13.29 -14.44
N PRO A 35 -6.31 12.06 -13.92
CA PRO A 35 -6.31 11.83 -12.49
C PRO A 35 -5.29 12.72 -11.80
N SER A 36 -5.66 13.22 -10.63
CA SER A 36 -4.80 14.13 -9.86
C SER A 36 -4.81 13.79 -8.38
N GLN A 37 -4.04 14.54 -7.59
CA GLN A 37 -3.94 14.37 -6.14
C GLN A 37 -3.62 12.94 -5.75
N GLY A 38 -2.62 12.36 -6.41
CA GLY A 38 -2.14 11.03 -6.08
C GLY A 38 -1.49 10.98 -4.71
N MET A 39 -1.50 9.81 -4.10
CA MET A 39 -0.69 9.52 -2.92
C MET A 39 0.05 8.22 -3.14
N TYR A 40 1.21 8.09 -2.51
CA TYR A 40 1.96 6.84 -2.49
C TYR A 40 2.86 6.84 -1.26
N PHE A 41 2.85 5.75 -0.51
CA PHE A 41 3.78 5.56 0.60
C PHE A 41 3.97 4.09 0.90
N ARG A 42 5.06 3.81 1.61
CA ARG A 42 5.47 2.48 2.04
C ARG A 42 5.24 2.39 3.54
N VAL A 43 4.74 1.24 3.99
CA VAL A 43 4.34 1.05 5.39
C VAL A 43 5.35 0.18 6.11
N ASP A 44 5.66 0.49 7.36
CA ASP A 44 6.57 -0.30 8.16
C ASP A 44 6.04 -1.72 8.34
N VAL A 45 6.87 -2.71 8.02
CA VAL A 45 6.47 -4.12 8.03
C VAL A 45 6.59 -4.72 9.42
N ASP A 46 7.72 -4.47 10.10
CA ASP A 46 8.03 -5.14 11.36
C ASP A 46 7.01 -4.84 12.46
N SER A 47 6.57 -3.59 12.57
CA SER A 47 5.56 -3.24 13.57
C SER A 47 4.22 -3.92 13.30
N GLN A 48 3.88 -4.15 12.03
CA GLN A 48 2.66 -4.87 11.68
C GLN A 48 2.74 -6.35 12.06
N THR A 49 3.86 -7.00 11.76
CA THR A 49 4.04 -8.41 12.11
C THR A 49 4.11 -8.62 13.62
N GLU A 50 4.67 -7.68 14.35
CA GLU A 50 4.67 -7.70 15.83
C GLU A 50 3.26 -7.60 16.41
N MET A 51 2.35 -6.90 15.73
CA MET A 51 0.94 -6.82 16.10
C MET A 51 0.16 -8.11 15.78
N GLY A 52 0.76 -9.04 15.03
CA GLY A 52 0.09 -10.26 14.59
C GLY A 52 -0.62 -10.15 13.25
N ARG A 53 -0.32 -9.15 12.44
CA ARG A 53 -0.88 -9.09 11.08
C ARG A 53 -0.31 -10.21 10.22
N ASP A 54 -1.11 -10.67 9.27
CA ASP A 54 -0.86 -11.92 8.56
C ASP A 54 0.21 -11.81 7.48
N VAL A 55 1.02 -12.86 7.38
CA VAL A 55 2.01 -13.06 6.31
C VAL A 55 1.85 -14.47 5.79
N MET A 56 1.61 -14.62 4.49
CA MET A 56 1.47 -15.93 3.86
C MET A 56 2.75 -16.32 3.13
N GLN A 57 3.19 -17.56 3.33
CA GLN A 57 4.38 -18.06 2.65
C GLN A 57 4.25 -18.03 1.13
N ASP A 58 3.09 -18.38 0.60
CA ASP A 58 2.84 -18.35 -0.85
C ASP A 58 3.01 -16.95 -1.43
N THR A 59 2.58 -15.93 -0.69
CA THR A 59 2.73 -14.54 -1.10
C THR A 59 4.19 -14.09 -1.04
N LEU A 60 4.92 -14.50 0.01
CA LEU A 60 6.37 -14.25 0.08
C LEU A 60 7.10 -14.87 -1.10
N ASP A 61 6.74 -16.10 -1.46
CA ASP A 61 7.34 -16.81 -2.58
C ASP A 61 7.03 -16.09 -3.90
N TRP A 62 5.83 -15.57 -4.04
CA TRP A 62 5.43 -14.80 -5.21
C TRP A 62 6.28 -13.53 -5.35
N TRP A 63 6.46 -12.78 -4.25
CA TRP A 63 7.32 -11.60 -4.24
C TRP A 63 8.77 -11.96 -4.59
N GLY A 64 9.25 -13.12 -4.10
CA GLY A 64 10.61 -13.61 -4.39
C GLY A 64 10.87 -13.90 -5.86
N ARG A 65 9.82 -14.04 -6.67
CA ARG A 65 9.92 -14.29 -8.12
C ARG A 65 9.83 -13.01 -8.96
N GLN A 66 9.64 -11.85 -8.33
CA GLN A 66 9.53 -10.58 -9.03
C GLN A 66 10.91 -10.04 -9.40
N ASP A 67 10.94 -9.07 -10.33
CA ASP A 67 12.17 -8.38 -10.68
C ASP A 67 12.78 -7.69 -9.46
N PRO A 68 14.12 -7.59 -9.37
CA PRO A 68 14.77 -6.97 -8.21
C PRO A 68 14.30 -5.55 -7.89
N GLU A 69 13.97 -4.76 -8.91
CA GLU A 69 13.46 -3.40 -8.70
C GLU A 69 12.09 -3.41 -8.04
N ILE A 70 11.23 -4.33 -8.44
CA ILE A 70 9.89 -4.49 -7.86
C ILE A 70 10.00 -4.99 -6.42
N MET A 71 10.89 -5.94 -6.17
CA MET A 71 11.15 -6.46 -4.82
C MET A 71 11.65 -5.36 -3.89
N GLU A 72 12.59 -4.53 -4.36
CA GLU A 72 13.14 -3.44 -3.54
C GLU A 72 12.06 -2.42 -3.21
N GLU A 73 11.23 -2.06 -4.16
CA GLU A 73 10.12 -1.13 -3.93
C GLU A 73 9.14 -1.67 -2.90
N ALA A 74 8.79 -2.94 -2.99
CA ALA A 74 7.81 -3.56 -2.10
C ALA A 74 8.37 -3.92 -0.73
N LEU A 75 9.62 -4.38 -0.66
CA LEU A 75 10.19 -5.02 0.52
C LEU A 75 11.39 -4.28 1.14
N GLY A 76 11.96 -3.30 0.46
CA GLY A 76 13.10 -2.53 1.00
C GLY A 76 12.74 -1.77 2.27
N ASP A 77 13.73 -1.53 3.13
CA ASP A 77 13.50 -0.97 4.47
C ASP A 77 13.39 0.55 4.54
N GLN A 78 13.65 1.25 3.44
CA GLN A 78 13.77 2.71 3.48
C GLN A 78 12.41 3.42 3.33
N ASP A 79 12.30 4.59 3.98
CA ASP A 79 11.18 5.51 3.80
C ASP A 79 9.81 4.91 4.11
N ARG A 80 9.72 4.11 5.16
CA ARG A 80 8.47 3.50 5.58
C ARG A 80 7.85 4.27 6.74
N ILE A 81 6.52 4.41 6.70
CA ILE A 81 5.76 5.06 7.76
C ILE A 81 5.00 4.01 8.57
N SER A 82 4.63 4.35 9.81
CA SER A 82 3.86 3.44 10.65
C SER A 82 2.45 3.22 10.09
N LEU A 83 1.84 2.11 10.47
CA LEU A 83 0.45 1.82 10.10
C LEU A 83 -0.49 2.93 10.59
N ASP A 84 -0.26 3.45 11.79
CA ASP A 84 -1.05 4.55 12.34
C ASP A 84 -0.91 5.82 11.48
N ALA A 85 0.30 6.18 11.08
CA ALA A 85 0.54 7.31 10.19
C ALA A 85 -0.12 7.11 8.83
N MET A 86 -0.13 5.87 8.32
CA MET A 86 -0.82 5.52 7.08
C MET A 86 -2.32 5.83 7.18
N VAL A 87 -2.97 5.36 8.23
CA VAL A 87 -4.41 5.56 8.43
C VAL A 87 -4.72 7.06 8.50
N LYS A 88 -3.94 7.82 9.25
CA LYS A 88 -4.11 9.27 9.37
C LYS A 88 -3.94 9.99 8.03
N THR A 89 -2.95 9.57 7.25
CA THR A 89 -2.67 10.16 5.94
C THR A 89 -3.82 9.87 4.96
N ILE A 90 -4.32 8.64 4.93
CA ILE A 90 -5.45 8.27 4.07
C ILE A 90 -6.70 9.08 4.46
N ASN A 91 -6.99 9.20 5.74
CA ASN A 91 -8.15 9.96 6.19
C ASN A 91 -8.08 11.44 5.76
N LYS A 92 -6.92 12.06 5.87
CA LYS A 92 -6.72 13.43 5.39
C LYS A 92 -6.89 13.53 3.88
N TRP A 93 -6.35 12.57 3.14
CA TRP A 93 -6.37 12.57 1.69
C TRP A 93 -7.80 12.37 1.15
N CYS A 94 -8.61 11.56 1.82
CA CYS A 94 -9.98 11.26 1.39
C CYS A 94 -10.98 12.41 1.60
N VAL A 95 -10.64 13.41 2.40
CA VAL A 95 -11.57 14.50 2.73
C VAL A 95 -11.60 15.59 1.67
#